data_d0ba9fa85a409e138ce807669f6c9c59
#
_entry.id   d0ba9fa85a409e138ce807669f6c9c59
#
_cell.length_a   1.000
_cell.length_b   1.000
_cell.length_c   1.000
_cell.angle_alpha   90.00
_cell.angle_beta   90.00
_cell.angle_gamma   90.00
#
_symmetry.space_group_name_H-M   'P 1'
#
loop_
_entity.id
_entity.type
_entity.pdbx_description
1 polymer ?
#
loop_
_entity_poly.entity_id
_entity_poly.type
_entity_poly.pdbx_seq_one_letter_code
_entity_poly.pdbx_strand_id
1 'polypeptide(L)'
;MRNKQINLIDVGLDSSFDTSMMFVQSVLENINAGYESPVVDIDFIRTRDLGTVLSAFTSPCNVLHVMAHGDSSITPAFYSGDGMISVSFDDLGAAAADQGRGVSAGAIVADGCRTGTGAWRDAVRDCLQGDVTYIGTSANIGWHESTVFCAAFYGALFRNKGKGMTVGEQAYEAADRAIRAYSLLTDRQCPYRVSLLSPSRRARTLLNR
;
A
#
# COMPACT_ATOMS: atom_id res chain seq x y z
N MET A 1 7.35 22.70 0.11
CA MET A 1 7.49 21.23 0.03
C MET A 1 6.29 20.75 -0.77
N ARG A 2 6.40 19.86 -1.78
CA ARG A 2 5.19 19.33 -2.43
C ARG A 2 4.53 18.37 -1.44
N ASN A 3 3.19 18.44 -1.31
CA ASN A 3 2.42 17.50 -0.51
C ASN A 3 2.65 16.08 -1.02
N LYS A 4 2.66 15.10 -0.10
CA LYS A 4 2.67 13.69 -0.51
C LYS A 4 1.23 13.27 -0.80
N GLN A 5 1.01 12.71 -1.99
CA GLN A 5 -0.26 12.10 -2.37
C GLN A 5 -0.33 10.68 -1.84
N ILE A 6 -1.38 10.36 -1.08
CA ILE A 6 -1.67 9.01 -0.61
C ILE A 6 -3.01 8.56 -1.19
N ASN A 7 -2.97 7.49 -1.98
CA ASN A 7 -4.18 6.79 -2.40
C ASN A 7 -4.48 5.69 -1.38
N LEU A 8 -5.56 5.87 -0.63
CA LEU A 8 -6.01 4.94 0.41
C LEU A 8 -7.22 4.18 -0.12
N ILE A 9 -7.05 2.91 -0.48
CA ILE A 9 -8.06 2.09 -1.15
C ILE A 9 -8.58 1.02 -0.20
N ASP A 10 -9.89 1.06 0.08
CA ASP A 10 -10.60 -0.01 0.77
C ASP A 10 -11.23 -0.98 -0.24
N VAL A 11 -10.60 -2.10 -0.47
CA VAL A 11 -11.14 -3.23 -1.23
C VAL A 11 -11.90 -4.19 -0.31
N GLY A 12 -11.58 -4.20 0.99
CA GLY A 12 -12.18 -5.10 1.97
C GLY A 12 -13.67 -4.91 2.17
N LEU A 13 -14.15 -3.66 2.15
CA LEU A 13 -15.56 -3.24 2.15
C LEU A 13 -16.42 -3.81 3.29
N ASP A 14 -15.83 -4.28 4.36
CA ASP A 14 -16.54 -4.74 5.54
C ASP A 14 -16.34 -3.79 6.74
N SER A 15 -17.15 -3.98 7.79
CA SER A 15 -17.13 -3.09 8.96
C SER A 15 -15.81 -3.09 9.73
N SER A 16 -15.02 -4.15 9.60
CA SER A 16 -13.70 -4.23 10.25
C SER A 16 -12.70 -3.30 9.56
N PHE A 17 -12.78 -3.21 8.22
CA PHE A 17 -11.97 -2.25 7.47
C PHE A 17 -12.41 -0.81 7.69
N ASP A 18 -13.70 -0.53 7.91
CA ASP A 18 -14.19 0.81 8.23
C ASP A 18 -13.40 1.46 9.36
N THR A 19 -13.28 0.75 10.47
CA THR A 19 -12.57 1.26 11.65
C THR A 19 -11.08 1.47 11.37
N SER A 20 -10.43 0.53 10.68
CA SER A 20 -9.01 0.64 10.35
C SER A 20 -8.73 1.77 9.36
N MET A 21 -9.60 1.96 8.37
CA MET A 21 -9.51 3.06 7.40
C MET A 21 -9.68 4.42 8.06
N MET A 22 -10.72 4.59 8.88
CA MET A 22 -10.94 5.82 9.66
C MET A 22 -9.75 6.12 10.57
N PHE A 23 -9.13 5.10 11.15
CA PHE A 23 -7.95 5.28 11.98
C PHE A 23 -6.76 5.79 11.14
N VAL A 24 -6.44 5.17 10.01
CA VAL A 24 -5.34 5.61 9.13
C VAL A 24 -5.60 7.03 8.63
N GLN A 25 -6.83 7.32 8.19
CA GLN A 25 -7.22 8.66 7.80
C GLN A 25 -7.00 9.67 8.92
N SER A 26 -7.45 9.36 10.14
CA SER A 26 -7.26 10.24 11.31
C SER A 26 -5.79 10.47 11.65
N VAL A 27 -4.94 9.45 11.50
CA VAL A 27 -3.48 9.61 11.67
C VAL A 27 -2.92 10.62 10.68
N LEU A 28 -3.30 10.52 9.39
CA LEU A 28 -2.83 11.42 8.33
C LEU A 28 -3.37 12.85 8.51
N GLU A 29 -4.64 13.01 8.89
CA GLU A 29 -5.24 14.31 9.20
C GLU A 29 -4.54 14.97 10.40
N ASN A 30 -4.24 14.22 11.46
CA ASN A 30 -3.48 14.73 12.61
C ASN A 30 -2.04 15.11 12.23
N ILE A 31 -1.42 14.40 11.28
CA ILE A 31 -0.12 14.82 10.73
C ILE A 31 -0.27 16.20 10.07
N ASN A 32 -1.28 16.40 9.23
CA ASN A 32 -1.54 17.71 8.62
C ASN A 32 -1.78 18.81 9.63
N ALA A 33 -2.53 18.53 10.70
CA ALA A 33 -2.80 19.50 11.75
C ALA A 33 -1.55 19.98 12.52
N GLY A 34 -0.47 19.22 12.46
CA GLY A 34 0.82 19.58 13.04
C GLY A 34 1.67 20.55 12.20
N TYR A 35 1.18 20.99 11.02
CA TYR A 35 1.90 21.88 10.12
C TYR A 35 1.06 23.10 9.74
N GLU A 36 1.71 24.21 9.43
CA GLU A 36 1.04 25.45 8.95
C GLU A 36 0.31 25.25 7.62
N SER A 37 0.78 24.32 6.80
CA SER A 37 0.15 23.94 5.54
C SER A 37 0.11 22.42 5.44
N PRO A 38 -0.91 21.83 4.80
CA PRO A 38 -0.97 20.38 4.60
C PRO A 38 0.31 19.85 3.98
N VAL A 39 0.77 18.70 4.46
CA VAL A 39 1.96 17.98 3.94
C VAL A 39 1.58 16.67 3.27
N VAL A 40 0.31 16.28 3.40
CA VAL A 40 -0.28 15.09 2.78
C VAL A 40 -1.64 15.42 2.19
N ASP A 41 -1.87 14.95 0.97
CA ASP A 41 -3.17 14.90 0.31
C ASP A 41 -3.63 13.45 0.28
N ILE A 42 -4.87 13.19 0.69
CA ILE A 42 -5.43 11.85 0.82
C ILE A 42 -6.54 11.69 -0.19
N ASP A 43 -6.39 10.70 -1.08
CA ASP A 43 -7.45 10.25 -1.98
C ASP A 43 -8.03 8.96 -1.40
N PHE A 44 -9.25 9.07 -0.88
CA PHE A 44 -9.92 7.96 -0.24
C PHE A 44 -10.90 7.29 -1.22
N ILE A 45 -10.63 6.02 -1.54
CA ILE A 45 -11.41 5.25 -2.51
C ILE A 45 -12.04 4.05 -1.79
N ARG A 46 -13.36 4.07 -1.73
CA ARG A 46 -14.18 2.97 -1.23
C ARG A 46 -15.37 2.78 -2.17
N THR A 47 -15.33 1.75 -2.99
CA THR A 47 -16.35 1.50 -4.00
C THR A 47 -16.39 0.03 -4.37
N ARG A 48 -17.56 -0.42 -4.86
CA ARG A 48 -17.74 -1.74 -5.49
C ARG A 48 -17.52 -1.71 -7.01
N ASP A 49 -17.25 -0.55 -7.58
CA ASP A 49 -16.93 -0.43 -8.99
C ASP A 49 -15.47 -0.81 -9.25
N LEU A 50 -15.25 -1.97 -9.84
CA LEU A 50 -13.94 -2.51 -10.15
C LEU A 50 -13.13 -1.57 -11.05
N GLY A 51 -13.79 -0.89 -12.01
CA GLY A 51 -13.10 0.05 -12.90
C GLY A 51 -12.50 1.22 -12.14
N THR A 52 -13.24 1.78 -11.19
CA THR A 52 -12.75 2.84 -10.29
C THR A 52 -11.59 2.35 -9.43
N VAL A 53 -11.69 1.13 -8.87
CA VAL A 53 -10.61 0.54 -8.06
C VAL A 53 -9.35 0.37 -8.90
N LEU A 54 -9.44 -0.24 -10.09
CA LEU A 54 -8.29 -0.45 -10.98
C LEU A 54 -7.66 0.89 -11.42
N SER A 55 -8.49 1.90 -11.70
CA SER A 55 -8.01 3.25 -12.02
C SER A 55 -7.24 3.87 -10.85
N ALA A 56 -7.70 3.67 -9.62
CA ALA A 56 -7.00 4.16 -8.43
C ALA A 56 -5.63 3.50 -8.22
N PHE A 57 -5.50 2.21 -8.51
CA PHE A 57 -4.21 1.51 -8.45
C PHE A 57 -3.19 2.05 -9.45
N THR A 58 -3.65 2.44 -10.64
CA THR A 58 -2.78 2.96 -11.71
C THR A 58 -2.59 4.47 -11.66
N SER A 59 -3.32 5.19 -10.80
CA SER A 59 -3.14 6.63 -10.58
C SER A 59 -1.82 6.93 -9.87
N PRO A 60 -0.98 7.82 -10.41
CA PRO A 60 0.30 8.15 -9.78
C PRO A 60 0.13 8.72 -8.37
N CYS A 61 0.86 8.18 -7.39
CA CYS A 61 0.85 8.67 -6.02
C CYS A 61 2.21 8.47 -5.34
N ASN A 62 2.37 9.06 -4.17
CA ASN A 62 3.57 8.82 -3.36
C ASN A 62 3.46 7.51 -2.58
N VAL A 63 2.28 7.24 -2.02
CA VAL A 63 1.98 5.99 -1.31
C VAL A 63 0.64 5.46 -1.78
N LEU A 64 0.62 4.21 -2.23
CA LEU A 64 -0.57 3.44 -2.47
C LEU A 64 -0.80 2.54 -1.25
N HIS A 65 -1.86 2.78 -0.50
CA HIS A 65 -2.23 1.95 0.64
C HIS A 65 -3.51 1.20 0.34
N VAL A 66 -3.43 -0.12 0.32
CA VAL A 66 -4.55 -1.01 0.02
C VAL A 66 -4.91 -1.80 1.26
N MET A 67 -6.14 -1.67 1.72
CA MET A 67 -6.72 -2.43 2.81
C MET A 67 -7.72 -3.44 2.26
N ALA A 68 -7.45 -4.72 2.47
CA ALA A 68 -8.24 -5.80 1.88
C ALA A 68 -7.98 -7.14 2.58
N HIS A 69 -8.85 -8.10 2.36
CA HIS A 69 -8.48 -9.50 2.61
C HIS A 69 -7.43 -9.92 1.57
N GLY A 70 -6.37 -10.56 2.05
CA GLY A 70 -5.33 -11.14 1.20
C GLY A 70 -5.50 -12.64 1.11
N ASP A 71 -5.27 -13.21 -0.07
CA ASP A 71 -5.20 -14.65 -0.25
C ASP A 71 -3.77 -15.09 -0.53
N SER A 72 -3.39 -16.23 0.05
CA SER A 72 -2.11 -16.91 -0.19
C SER A 72 -2.23 -18.01 -1.24
N SER A 73 -3.32 -18.04 -2.00
CA SER A 73 -3.53 -18.98 -3.10
C SER A 73 -2.51 -18.76 -4.22
N ILE A 74 -2.53 -19.65 -5.22
CA ILE A 74 -1.63 -19.62 -6.37
C ILE A 74 -1.70 -18.30 -7.14
N THR A 75 -2.88 -17.62 -7.11
CA THR A 75 -3.08 -16.32 -7.76
C THR A 75 -3.38 -15.27 -6.70
N PRO A 76 -2.37 -14.48 -6.29
CA PRO A 76 -2.57 -13.41 -5.32
C PRO A 76 -3.62 -12.40 -5.78
N ALA A 77 -4.56 -12.08 -4.90
CA ALA A 77 -5.58 -11.07 -5.15
C ALA A 77 -6.04 -10.40 -3.84
N PHE A 78 -6.52 -9.18 -3.95
CA PHE A 78 -7.22 -8.47 -2.88
C PHE A 78 -8.72 -8.78 -2.95
N TYR A 79 -9.35 -9.07 -1.82
CA TYR A 79 -10.77 -9.44 -1.75
C TYR A 79 -11.55 -8.55 -0.79
N SER A 80 -12.82 -8.32 -1.14
CA SER A 80 -13.82 -7.82 -0.19
C SER A 80 -14.26 -8.92 0.79
N GLY A 81 -14.74 -8.50 1.97
CA GLY A 81 -15.22 -9.45 3.00
C GLY A 81 -16.36 -10.35 2.56
N ASP A 82 -17.20 -9.89 1.64
CA ASP A 82 -18.29 -10.67 1.05
C ASP A 82 -17.87 -11.48 -0.20
N GLY A 83 -16.61 -11.35 -0.62
CA GLY A 83 -16.08 -12.04 -1.81
C GLY A 83 -16.61 -11.52 -3.16
N MET A 84 -17.41 -10.45 -3.16
CA MET A 84 -18.00 -9.90 -4.40
C MET A 84 -17.02 -9.09 -5.22
N ILE A 85 -15.99 -8.53 -4.60
CA ILE A 85 -14.89 -7.82 -5.25
C ILE A 85 -13.62 -8.62 -5.12
N SER A 86 -12.95 -8.85 -6.23
CA SER A 86 -11.61 -9.42 -6.32
C SER A 86 -10.78 -8.56 -7.25
N VAL A 87 -9.62 -8.14 -6.81
CA VAL A 87 -8.65 -7.40 -7.62
C VAL A 87 -7.40 -8.29 -7.76
N SER A 88 -7.32 -9.00 -8.86
CA SER A 88 -6.15 -9.81 -9.18
C SER A 88 -5.05 -8.96 -9.83
N PHE A 89 -3.83 -9.45 -9.79
CA PHE A 89 -2.73 -8.78 -10.49
C PHE A 89 -2.81 -8.94 -12.02
N ASP A 90 -3.57 -9.93 -12.52
CA ASP A 90 -3.87 -10.04 -13.96
C ASP A 90 -4.84 -8.93 -14.38
N ASP A 91 -5.86 -8.60 -13.57
CA ASP A 91 -6.75 -7.45 -13.82
C ASP A 91 -5.97 -6.13 -13.82
N LEU A 92 -5.06 -5.95 -12.85
CA LEU A 92 -4.19 -4.78 -12.79
C LEU A 92 -3.24 -4.70 -13.98
N GLY A 93 -2.71 -5.84 -14.44
CA GLY A 93 -1.87 -5.91 -15.64
C GLY A 93 -2.65 -5.57 -16.92
N ALA A 94 -3.90 -6.03 -17.04
CA ALA A 94 -4.79 -5.68 -18.15
C ALA A 94 -5.12 -4.18 -18.13
N ALA A 95 -5.52 -3.63 -16.98
CA ALA A 95 -5.81 -2.21 -16.82
C ALA A 95 -4.56 -1.34 -17.12
N ALA A 96 -3.38 -1.79 -16.71
CA ALA A 96 -2.12 -1.11 -17.01
C ALA A 96 -1.83 -1.09 -18.51
N ALA A 97 -2.09 -2.19 -19.22
CA ALA A 97 -1.91 -2.26 -20.67
C ALA A 97 -2.88 -1.33 -21.41
N ASP A 98 -4.16 -1.32 -21.02
CA ASP A 98 -5.19 -0.45 -21.62
C ASP A 98 -4.89 1.03 -21.42
N GLN A 99 -4.37 1.40 -20.26
CA GLN A 99 -4.07 2.79 -19.93
C GLN A 99 -2.67 3.23 -20.37
N GLY A 100 -1.82 2.30 -20.85
CA GLY A 100 -0.42 2.57 -21.18
C GLY A 100 0.43 2.97 -19.96
N ARG A 101 -0.02 2.63 -18.75
CA ARG A 101 0.67 2.96 -17.50
C ARG A 101 0.40 1.90 -16.44
N GLY A 102 1.46 1.44 -15.76
CA GLY A 102 1.37 0.53 -14.63
C GLY A 102 1.17 1.25 -13.29
N VAL A 103 1.23 0.47 -12.23
CA VAL A 103 1.20 1.01 -10.86
C VAL A 103 2.44 1.91 -10.64
N SER A 104 2.18 3.18 -10.37
CA SER A 104 3.19 4.23 -10.19
C SER A 104 3.10 4.84 -8.81
N ALA A 105 3.83 4.29 -7.86
CA ALA A 105 3.90 4.76 -6.48
C ALA A 105 5.35 4.71 -5.98
N GLY A 106 5.72 5.59 -5.05
CA GLY A 106 6.99 5.48 -4.33
C GLY A 106 6.99 4.32 -3.34
N ALA A 107 5.83 4.06 -2.71
CA ALA A 107 5.62 2.92 -1.83
C ALA A 107 4.23 2.31 -2.01
N ILE A 108 4.13 1.00 -1.78
CA ILE A 108 2.86 0.26 -1.71
C ILE A 108 2.77 -0.37 -0.31
N VAL A 109 1.70 -0.08 0.41
CA VAL A 109 1.32 -0.75 1.65
C VAL A 109 0.16 -1.68 1.33
N ALA A 110 0.41 -2.97 1.30
CA ALA A 110 -0.58 -4.01 1.08
C ALA A 110 -1.03 -4.56 2.45
N ASP A 111 -2.00 -3.88 3.05
CA ASP A 111 -2.51 -4.18 4.38
C ASP A 111 -3.58 -5.26 4.33
N GLY A 112 -3.13 -6.49 4.31
CA GLY A 112 -3.94 -7.69 4.25
C GLY A 112 -3.14 -8.92 4.64
N CYS A 113 -3.83 -10.04 4.89
CA CYS A 113 -3.18 -11.29 5.30
C CYS A 113 -2.25 -11.82 4.20
N ARG A 114 -1.00 -12.16 4.57
CA ARG A 114 0.00 -12.83 3.73
C ARG A 114 0.38 -12.12 2.44
N THR A 115 0.11 -10.82 2.34
CA THR A 115 0.43 -10.00 1.16
C THR A 115 1.93 -9.80 0.94
N GLY A 116 2.78 -10.11 1.91
CA GLY A 116 4.25 -10.00 1.82
C GLY A 116 4.96 -11.29 1.40
N THR A 117 4.26 -12.32 0.94
CA THR A 117 4.85 -13.59 0.48
C THR A 117 5.59 -13.44 -0.86
N GLY A 118 6.37 -14.46 -1.25
CA GLY A 118 7.09 -14.47 -2.53
C GLY A 118 6.15 -14.31 -3.71
N ALA A 119 5.06 -15.10 -3.75
CA ALA A 119 4.06 -15.05 -4.83
C ALA A 119 3.45 -13.64 -5.00
N TRP A 120 3.13 -12.97 -3.90
CA TRP A 120 2.63 -11.59 -3.94
C TRP A 120 3.64 -10.60 -4.52
N ARG A 121 4.89 -10.68 -4.07
CA ARG A 121 5.95 -9.79 -4.58
C ARG A 121 6.22 -9.99 -6.06
N ASP A 122 6.17 -11.23 -6.54
CA ASP A 122 6.36 -11.54 -7.96
C ASP A 122 5.17 -11.01 -8.79
N ALA A 123 3.93 -11.20 -8.33
CA ALA A 123 2.73 -10.69 -8.98
C ALA A 123 2.72 -9.14 -9.03
N VAL A 124 3.08 -8.48 -7.94
CA VAL A 124 3.22 -7.00 -7.90
C VAL A 124 4.21 -6.50 -8.94
N ARG A 125 5.36 -7.17 -9.11
CA ARG A 125 6.38 -6.78 -10.10
C ARG A 125 5.85 -6.74 -11.53
N ASP A 126 4.85 -7.58 -11.84
CA ASP A 126 4.25 -7.66 -13.18
C ASP A 126 3.36 -6.46 -13.52
N CYS A 127 2.97 -5.66 -12.53
CA CYS A 127 2.12 -4.48 -12.69
C CYS A 127 2.86 -3.15 -12.49
N LEU A 128 4.11 -3.16 -12.03
CA LEU A 128 4.85 -1.93 -11.69
C LEU A 128 5.30 -1.15 -12.94
N GLN A 129 5.22 0.17 -12.86
CA GLN A 129 5.82 1.08 -13.82
C GLN A 129 7.27 1.43 -13.48
N GLY A 130 7.61 1.51 -12.20
CA GLY A 130 8.95 1.87 -11.70
C GLY A 130 9.30 1.12 -10.42
N ASP A 131 10.46 1.44 -9.86
CA ASP A 131 10.89 0.87 -8.59
C ASP A 131 10.00 1.35 -7.45
N VAL A 132 9.68 0.44 -6.51
CA VAL A 132 8.78 0.71 -5.40
C VAL A 132 9.29 0.07 -4.11
N THR A 133 9.03 0.73 -2.99
CA THR A 133 9.11 0.08 -1.67
C THR A 133 7.78 -0.62 -1.39
N TYR A 134 7.80 -1.94 -1.35
CA TYR A 134 6.65 -2.78 -1.09
C TYR A 134 6.63 -3.25 0.36
N ILE A 135 5.50 -3.05 1.03
CA ILE A 135 5.25 -3.38 2.43
C ILE A 135 4.03 -4.30 2.47
N GLY A 136 4.20 -5.52 2.95
CA GLY A 136 3.12 -6.50 3.06
C GLY A 136 3.35 -7.43 4.24
N THR A 137 2.39 -8.28 4.57
CA THR A 137 2.44 -9.14 5.75
C THR A 137 2.88 -10.56 5.39
N SER A 138 3.72 -11.17 6.24
CA SER A 138 4.19 -12.57 6.06
C SER A 138 3.23 -13.60 6.66
N ALA A 139 2.24 -13.15 7.43
CA ALA A 139 1.28 -13.99 8.16
C ALA A 139 -0.12 -13.37 8.12
N ASN A 140 -1.08 -14.05 8.71
CA ASN A 140 -2.37 -13.42 9.00
C ASN A 140 -2.16 -12.32 10.02
N ILE A 141 -2.85 -11.21 9.81
CA ILE A 141 -2.75 -10.02 10.65
C ILE A 141 -4.11 -9.66 11.24
N GLY A 142 -4.11 -9.27 12.51
CA GLY A 142 -5.29 -8.70 13.17
C GLY A 142 -5.36 -7.18 12.96
N TRP A 143 -6.56 -6.64 13.03
CA TRP A 143 -6.82 -5.20 12.85
C TRP A 143 -6.00 -4.31 13.78
N HIS A 144 -5.90 -4.68 15.06
CA HIS A 144 -5.10 -3.95 16.04
C HIS A 144 -3.60 -3.97 15.70
N GLU A 145 -3.12 -5.04 15.10
CA GLU A 145 -1.71 -5.17 14.69
C GLU A 145 -1.40 -4.25 13.51
N SER A 146 -2.31 -4.19 12.52
CA SER A 146 -2.26 -3.24 11.41
C SER A 146 -2.26 -1.81 11.93
N THR A 147 -3.16 -1.47 12.85
CA THR A 147 -3.28 -0.14 13.44
C THR A 147 -1.96 0.34 14.06
N VAL A 148 -1.30 -0.50 14.86
CA VAL A 148 -0.02 -0.17 15.51
C VAL A 148 1.07 0.08 14.47
N PHE A 149 1.17 -0.81 13.45
CA PHE A 149 2.15 -0.66 12.39
C PHE A 149 1.92 0.61 11.57
N CYS A 150 0.69 0.86 11.11
CA CYS A 150 0.35 1.99 10.25
C CYS A 150 0.59 3.33 10.97
N ALA A 151 0.23 3.45 12.26
CA ALA A 151 0.52 4.65 13.04
C ALA A 151 2.04 4.93 13.11
N ALA A 152 2.84 3.92 13.41
CA ALA A 152 4.28 4.04 13.48
C ALA A 152 4.90 4.36 12.11
N PHE A 153 4.40 3.71 11.04
CA PHE A 153 4.86 3.91 9.67
C PHE A 153 4.64 5.35 9.20
N TYR A 154 3.40 5.84 9.26
CA TYR A 154 3.09 7.19 8.83
C TYR A 154 3.75 8.24 9.71
N GLY A 155 3.77 8.04 11.02
CA GLY A 155 4.49 8.91 11.94
C GLY A 155 5.98 9.03 11.60
N ALA A 156 6.63 7.93 11.20
CA ALA A 156 8.03 7.93 10.77
C ALA A 156 8.22 8.54 9.38
N LEU A 157 7.32 8.24 8.41
CA LEU A 157 7.40 8.72 7.02
C LEU A 157 7.36 10.24 6.94
N PHE A 158 6.48 10.89 7.73
CA PHE A 158 6.34 12.34 7.71
C PHE A 158 7.33 13.08 8.62
N ARG A 159 7.96 12.40 9.57
CA ARG A 159 9.07 12.95 10.36
C ARG A 159 10.40 12.95 9.62
N ASN A 160 10.55 12.08 8.63
CA ASN A 160 11.79 11.95 7.90
C ASN A 160 11.99 13.15 6.95
N LYS A 161 12.89 14.06 7.33
CA LYS A 161 13.29 15.21 6.51
C LYS A 161 14.27 14.81 5.38
N GLY A 162 14.29 13.57 4.92
CA GLY A 162 15.24 12.96 4.00
C GLY A 162 15.63 13.84 2.82
N LYS A 163 16.57 14.78 3.04
CA LYS A 163 17.13 15.60 1.96
C LYS A 163 17.82 14.67 0.96
N GLY A 164 17.34 14.70 -0.29
CA GLY A 164 17.90 13.92 -1.39
C GLY A 164 17.37 12.49 -1.51
N MET A 165 16.51 12.03 -0.61
CA MET A 165 15.89 10.70 -0.68
C MET A 165 14.61 10.73 -1.52
N THR A 166 14.41 9.68 -2.31
CA THR A 166 13.14 9.41 -2.98
C THR A 166 12.05 9.05 -1.95
N VAL A 167 10.79 9.09 -2.36
CA VAL A 167 9.68 8.65 -1.49
C VAL A 167 9.81 7.17 -1.13
N GLY A 168 10.29 6.35 -2.07
CA GLY A 168 10.55 4.93 -1.83
C GLY A 168 11.58 4.71 -0.71
N GLU A 169 12.72 5.39 -0.77
CA GLU A 169 13.76 5.30 0.27
C GLU A 169 13.25 5.78 1.63
N GLN A 170 12.49 6.88 1.66
CA GLN A 170 11.87 7.38 2.90
C GLN A 170 10.88 6.37 3.48
N ALA A 171 10.09 5.73 2.61
CA ALA A 171 9.12 4.71 3.01
C ALA A 171 9.81 3.43 3.52
N TYR A 172 10.92 3.04 2.89
CA TYR A 172 11.72 1.91 3.36
C TYR A 172 12.23 2.13 4.79
N GLU A 173 12.86 3.28 5.05
CA GLU A 173 13.32 3.63 6.40
C GLU A 173 12.18 3.75 7.40
N ALA A 174 11.03 4.33 6.98
CA ALA A 174 9.87 4.46 7.84
C ALA A 174 9.29 3.08 8.21
N ALA A 175 9.22 2.15 7.26
CA ALA A 175 8.77 0.78 7.50
C ALA A 175 9.70 0.02 8.44
N ASP A 176 11.02 0.16 8.27
CA ASP A 176 12.00 -0.45 9.16
C ASP A 176 11.86 0.06 10.61
N ARG A 177 11.65 1.38 10.77
CA ARG A 177 11.37 1.98 12.09
C ARG A 177 10.04 1.48 12.67
N ALA A 178 8.99 1.37 11.85
CA ALA A 178 7.69 0.87 12.28
C ALA A 178 7.73 -0.60 12.71
N ILE A 179 8.49 -1.44 12.01
CA ILE A 179 8.72 -2.85 12.38
C ILE A 179 9.37 -2.94 13.75
N ARG A 180 10.39 -2.12 14.01
CA ARG A 180 11.05 -2.09 15.33
C ARG A 180 10.13 -1.55 16.42
N ALA A 181 9.41 -0.47 16.15
CA ALA A 181 8.45 0.11 17.10
C ALA A 181 7.34 -0.88 17.45
N TYR A 182 6.80 -1.57 16.44
CA TYR A 182 5.79 -2.62 16.64
C TYR A 182 6.30 -3.69 17.62
N SER A 183 7.51 -4.21 17.38
CA SER A 183 8.07 -5.28 18.22
C SER A 183 8.30 -4.82 19.66
N LEU A 184 8.71 -3.56 19.86
CA LEU A 184 8.88 -2.97 21.18
C LEU A 184 7.56 -2.75 21.93
N LEU A 185 6.50 -2.37 21.21
CA LEU A 185 5.20 -2.06 21.80
C LEU A 185 4.38 -3.31 22.12
N THR A 186 4.55 -4.37 21.33
CA THR A 186 3.69 -5.56 21.42
C THR A 186 4.39 -6.77 22.04
N ASP A 187 5.69 -6.71 22.24
CA ASP A 187 6.56 -7.83 22.62
C ASP A 187 6.42 -9.04 21.66
N ARG A 188 6.16 -8.74 20.38
CA ARG A 188 5.95 -9.72 19.32
C ARG A 188 6.77 -9.38 18.08
N GLN A 189 7.07 -10.39 17.28
CA GLN A 189 7.66 -10.15 15.96
C GLN A 189 6.63 -9.48 15.04
N CYS A 190 7.01 -8.36 14.43
CA CYS A 190 6.16 -7.67 13.47
C CYS A 190 5.86 -8.57 12.26
N PRO A 191 4.59 -8.74 11.86
CA PRO A 191 4.23 -9.54 10.69
C PRO A 191 4.58 -8.85 9.37
N TYR A 192 4.73 -7.53 9.36
CA TYR A 192 5.08 -6.78 8.16
C TYR A 192 6.51 -7.05 7.70
N ARG A 193 6.69 -7.03 6.38
CA ARG A 193 7.99 -7.15 5.70
C ARG A 193 8.10 -6.03 4.69
N VAL A 194 9.29 -5.49 4.55
CA VAL A 194 9.61 -4.47 3.54
C VAL A 194 10.53 -5.06 2.48
N SER A 195 10.29 -4.72 1.24
CA SER A 195 11.07 -5.17 0.09
C SER A 195 11.20 -4.05 -0.94
N LEU A 196 12.35 -3.95 -1.58
CA LEU A 196 12.52 -3.12 -2.77
C LEU A 196 12.18 -3.97 -4.00
N LEU A 197 11.22 -3.53 -4.80
CA LEU A 197 10.77 -4.22 -6.00
C LEU A 197 11.01 -3.36 -7.23
N SER A 198 11.49 -4.00 -8.30
CA SER A 198 11.59 -3.41 -9.64
C SER A 198 10.62 -4.11 -10.60
N PRO A 199 10.15 -3.41 -11.64
CA PRO A 199 9.29 -4.00 -12.67
C PRO A 199 9.91 -5.27 -13.27
N SER A 200 9.07 -6.28 -13.50
CA SER A 200 9.49 -7.48 -14.20
C SER A 200 9.81 -7.19 -15.67
N ARG A 201 10.40 -8.17 -16.36
CA ARG A 201 10.58 -8.08 -17.83
C ARG A 201 9.23 -7.97 -18.54
N ARG A 202 8.20 -8.69 -18.07
CA ARG A 202 6.84 -8.65 -18.62
C ARG A 202 6.24 -7.24 -18.52
N ALA A 203 6.28 -6.62 -17.35
CA ALA A 203 5.81 -5.26 -17.14
C ALA A 203 6.49 -4.27 -18.08
N ARG A 204 7.82 -4.28 -18.16
CA ARG A 204 8.60 -3.40 -19.05
C ARG A 204 8.22 -3.58 -20.52
N THR A 205 7.92 -4.80 -20.97
CA THR A 205 7.52 -5.05 -22.35
C THR A 205 6.11 -4.55 -22.66
N LEU A 206 5.19 -4.66 -21.70
CA LEU A 206 3.80 -4.20 -21.85
C LEU A 206 3.68 -2.68 -21.88
N LEU A 207 4.44 -2.00 -21.04
CA LEU A 207 4.36 -0.53 -20.88
C LEU A 207 5.19 0.26 -21.91
N ASN A 208 6.02 -0.39 -22.69
CA ASN A 208 6.84 0.23 -23.77
C ASN A 208 6.24 0.00 -25.17
N ARG A 209 5.00 -0.45 -25.28
CA ARG A 209 4.24 -0.60 -26.53
C ARG A 209 3.32 0.59 -26.74
#